data_01ba83fb7bd874fcfdcf8e51bcec1914
#
_entry.id   01ba83fb7bd874fcfdcf8e51bcec1914
#
_cell.length_a   1.000
_cell.length_b   1.000
_cell.length_c   1.000
_cell.angle_alpha   90.00
_cell.angle_beta   90.00
_cell.angle_gamma   90.00
#
_symmetry.space_group_name_H-M   'P 1'
#
loop_
_entity.id
_entity.type
_entity.pdbx_description
1 polymer ?
#
loop_
_entity_poly.entity_id
_entity_poly.type
_entity_poly.pdbx_seq_one_letter_code
_entity_poly.pdbx_strand_id
1 'polypeptide(L)'
;ANILNTPSEVYEKSELIVKVKEPMESEIQYLNSDITLFTYLHLAGNPSLAKKIIDTGVRAIAYETVTSSDNTYPLLAPMSAIAGQIAFNVGNYFLLKQNKGRGVLIGTLDGVDLGLVTIIGCGVAGEESLQKAIKNGVNVNLIDLSQERLSELETIYGNDKIKYITSTPDAIAESISESDLILGSVYSLGKNAPKVVTDSMLDSLKPGTVMVDISIDQGGCFETSKPTTHDNPIFIHKDIVHYCVTNMPGAVPLTASNALNRATLGYILELTNKGIDSALEENQYLRDGLNIEKKEVPNKLVKEALESLLDLSLIHI
;
A
#
# COMPACT_ATOMS: atom_id res chain seq x y z
N ALA A 1 2.75 -32.21 3.45
CA ALA A 1 1.78 -31.48 2.65
C ALA A 1 1.38 -32.30 1.43
N ASN A 2 0.12 -32.28 1.03
CA ASN A 2 -0.37 -32.90 -0.20
C ASN A 2 -0.39 -31.84 -1.29
N ILE A 3 0.16 -32.16 -2.45
CA ILE A 3 0.06 -31.30 -3.63
C ILE A 3 -1.12 -31.80 -4.46
N LEU A 4 -2.03 -30.90 -4.81
CA LEU A 4 -3.19 -31.16 -5.65
C LEU A 4 -2.95 -30.59 -7.04
N ASN A 5 -3.59 -31.17 -8.07
CA ASN A 5 -3.27 -30.87 -9.47
C ASN A 5 -4.05 -29.65 -10.01
N THR A 6 -5.19 -29.33 -9.41
CA THR A 6 -6.09 -28.28 -9.89
C THR A 6 -6.57 -27.36 -8.76
N PRO A 7 -6.91 -26.09 -9.05
CA PRO A 7 -7.57 -25.22 -8.08
C PRO A 7 -8.87 -25.82 -7.53
N SER A 8 -9.70 -26.43 -8.37
CA SER A 8 -10.94 -27.09 -7.95
C SER A 8 -10.72 -28.07 -6.82
N GLU A 9 -9.75 -28.98 -6.98
CA GLU A 9 -9.42 -29.96 -5.94
C GLU A 9 -8.97 -29.32 -4.62
N VAL A 10 -8.29 -28.16 -4.67
CA VAL A 10 -7.88 -27.43 -3.48
C VAL A 10 -9.10 -26.86 -2.76
N TYR A 11 -9.99 -26.18 -3.49
CA TYR A 11 -11.19 -25.57 -2.90
C TYR A 11 -12.17 -26.62 -2.37
N GLU A 12 -12.38 -27.73 -3.08
CA GLU A 12 -13.29 -28.82 -2.68
C GLU A 12 -12.83 -29.55 -1.39
N LYS A 13 -11.54 -29.57 -1.10
CA LYS A 13 -10.96 -30.30 0.04
C LYS A 13 -10.58 -29.42 1.21
N SER A 14 -10.85 -28.12 1.16
CA SER A 14 -10.39 -27.16 2.15
C SER A 14 -11.54 -26.38 2.78
N GLU A 15 -11.52 -26.23 4.09
CA GLU A 15 -12.41 -25.34 4.83
C GLU A 15 -11.81 -23.92 4.96
N LEU A 16 -10.45 -23.84 4.98
CA LEU A 16 -9.70 -22.59 5.05
C LEU A 16 -8.74 -22.49 3.86
N ILE A 17 -8.94 -21.48 3.04
CA ILE A 17 -8.06 -21.13 1.93
C ILE A 17 -7.20 -19.93 2.34
N VAL A 18 -5.88 -20.13 2.37
CA VAL A 18 -4.90 -19.09 2.62
C VAL A 18 -4.24 -18.67 1.31
N LYS A 19 -4.33 -17.39 0.98
CA LYS A 19 -3.77 -16.82 -0.25
C LYS A 19 -2.96 -15.57 0.07
N VAL A 20 -2.30 -15.01 -0.95
CA VAL A 20 -1.67 -13.69 -0.86
C VAL A 20 -2.62 -12.62 -1.39
N LYS A 21 -3.16 -12.80 -2.58
CA LYS A 21 -4.03 -11.84 -3.28
C LYS A 21 -5.49 -12.31 -3.29
N GLU A 22 -6.37 -11.37 -3.56
CA GLU A 22 -7.79 -11.63 -3.78
C GLU A 22 -8.02 -12.77 -4.79
N PRO A 23 -9.15 -13.47 -4.71
CA PRO A 23 -9.50 -14.50 -5.68
C PRO A 23 -9.56 -13.93 -7.10
N MET A 24 -8.95 -14.63 -8.06
CA MET A 24 -9.12 -14.31 -9.47
C MET A 24 -10.56 -14.60 -9.92
N GLU A 25 -11.01 -13.97 -10.98
CA GLU A 25 -12.37 -14.16 -11.52
C GLU A 25 -12.66 -15.64 -11.84
N SER A 26 -11.65 -16.37 -12.31
CA SER A 26 -11.74 -17.82 -12.57
C SER A 26 -11.89 -18.68 -11.31
N GLU A 27 -11.54 -18.15 -10.14
CA GLU A 27 -11.63 -18.88 -8.86
C GLU A 27 -13.00 -18.69 -8.15
N ILE A 28 -13.76 -17.65 -8.53
CA ILE A 28 -15.05 -17.33 -7.89
C ILE A 28 -16.03 -18.49 -7.96
N GLN A 29 -16.02 -19.26 -9.04
CA GLN A 29 -16.87 -20.44 -9.22
C GLN A 29 -16.65 -21.54 -8.16
N TYR A 30 -15.53 -21.53 -7.45
CA TYR A 30 -15.19 -22.48 -6.40
C TYR A 30 -15.56 -21.99 -5.00
N LEU A 31 -15.88 -20.70 -4.86
CA LEU A 31 -16.24 -20.10 -3.57
C LEU A 31 -17.66 -20.43 -3.19
N ASN A 32 -17.89 -20.73 -1.92
CA ASN A 32 -19.21 -20.97 -1.32
C ASN A 32 -19.19 -20.69 0.18
N SER A 33 -20.32 -20.88 0.86
CA SER A 33 -20.48 -20.59 2.29
C SER A 33 -19.71 -21.51 3.23
N ASP A 34 -19.20 -22.64 2.75
CA ASP A 34 -18.46 -23.62 3.56
C ASP A 34 -16.96 -23.32 3.61
N ILE A 35 -16.51 -22.36 2.78
CA ILE A 35 -15.11 -21.94 2.68
C ILE A 35 -14.89 -20.65 3.44
N THR A 36 -13.77 -20.59 4.16
CA THR A 36 -13.21 -19.35 4.70
C THR A 36 -11.96 -18.95 3.91
N LEU A 37 -11.93 -17.72 3.42
CA LEU A 37 -10.73 -17.11 2.83
C LEU A 37 -9.96 -16.33 3.89
N PHE A 38 -8.64 -16.45 3.89
CA PHE A 38 -7.72 -15.60 4.65
C PHE A 38 -6.64 -15.06 3.71
N THR A 39 -6.76 -13.81 3.30
CA THR A 39 -5.99 -13.21 2.19
C THR A 39 -6.10 -11.68 2.20
N TYR A 40 -5.30 -10.96 1.39
CA TYR A 40 -5.67 -9.60 0.99
C TYR A 40 -6.90 -9.64 0.09
N LEU A 41 -7.83 -8.72 0.30
CA LEU A 41 -9.08 -8.64 -0.48
C LEU A 41 -9.21 -7.35 -1.28
N HIS A 42 -8.77 -6.22 -0.73
CA HIS A 42 -8.85 -4.89 -1.37
C HIS A 42 -10.23 -4.60 -2.00
N LEU A 43 -11.31 -4.95 -1.31
CA LEU A 43 -12.68 -4.93 -1.86
C LEU A 43 -13.06 -3.57 -2.46
N ALA A 44 -12.67 -2.46 -1.82
CA ALA A 44 -12.95 -1.12 -2.32
C ALA A 44 -12.18 -0.77 -3.60
N GLY A 45 -11.04 -1.42 -3.86
CA GLY A 45 -10.25 -1.22 -5.08
C GLY A 45 -10.87 -1.82 -6.34
N ASN A 46 -11.76 -2.83 -6.18
CA ASN A 46 -12.49 -3.46 -7.29
C ASN A 46 -13.91 -3.85 -6.87
N PRO A 47 -14.86 -2.90 -6.86
CA PRO A 47 -16.25 -3.14 -6.40
C PRO A 47 -16.99 -4.23 -7.20
N SER A 48 -16.70 -4.37 -8.49
CA SER A 48 -17.30 -5.41 -9.33
C SER A 48 -16.88 -6.81 -8.88
N LEU A 49 -15.59 -7.02 -8.62
CA LEU A 49 -15.06 -8.27 -8.10
C LEU A 49 -15.57 -8.51 -6.66
N ALA A 50 -15.59 -7.46 -5.82
CA ALA A 50 -16.08 -7.52 -4.47
C ALA A 50 -17.52 -8.05 -4.43
N LYS A 51 -18.41 -7.51 -5.29
CA LYS A 51 -19.80 -7.98 -5.39
C LYS A 51 -19.87 -9.46 -5.74
N LYS A 52 -19.10 -9.92 -6.73
CA LYS A 52 -19.07 -11.34 -7.12
C LYS A 52 -18.64 -12.24 -5.96
N ILE A 53 -17.63 -11.84 -5.19
CA ILE A 53 -17.16 -12.61 -4.02
C ILE A 53 -18.24 -12.63 -2.93
N ILE A 54 -18.86 -11.49 -2.62
CA ILE A 54 -19.94 -11.39 -1.63
C ILE A 54 -21.12 -12.30 -2.00
N ASP A 55 -21.52 -12.31 -3.26
CA ASP A 55 -22.65 -13.09 -3.76
C ASP A 55 -22.46 -14.61 -3.60
N THR A 56 -21.21 -15.10 -3.50
CA THR A 56 -20.92 -16.54 -3.23
C THR A 56 -21.29 -16.96 -1.81
N GLY A 57 -21.35 -16.03 -0.87
CA GLY A 57 -21.58 -16.33 0.55
C GLY A 57 -20.35 -16.83 1.30
N VAL A 58 -19.18 -16.83 0.69
CA VAL A 58 -17.90 -17.19 1.32
C VAL A 58 -17.66 -16.33 2.57
N ARG A 59 -17.09 -16.92 3.63
CA ARG A 59 -16.54 -16.13 4.72
C ARG A 59 -15.15 -15.62 4.33
N ALA A 60 -14.85 -14.33 4.51
CA ALA A 60 -13.57 -13.79 4.12
C ALA A 60 -12.98 -12.86 5.19
N ILE A 61 -11.77 -13.19 5.61
CA ILE A 61 -10.97 -12.45 6.58
C ILE A 61 -9.84 -11.78 5.79
N ALA A 62 -9.83 -10.45 5.77
CA ALA A 62 -8.88 -9.66 5.00
C ALA A 62 -7.65 -9.32 5.84
N TYR A 63 -6.47 -9.58 5.33
CA TYR A 63 -5.21 -9.24 5.99
C TYR A 63 -5.10 -7.75 6.32
N GLU A 64 -5.52 -6.89 5.39
CA GLU A 64 -5.39 -5.43 5.50
C GLU A 64 -6.29 -4.80 6.56
N THR A 65 -7.25 -5.54 7.10
CA THR A 65 -8.16 -5.04 8.15
C THR A 65 -8.01 -5.76 9.49
N VAL A 66 -7.15 -6.77 9.58
CA VAL A 66 -6.74 -7.33 10.87
C VAL A 66 -5.98 -6.27 11.66
N THR A 67 -6.42 -6.01 12.90
CA THR A 67 -5.82 -4.99 13.78
C THR A 67 -4.95 -5.62 14.86
N SER A 68 -4.41 -4.79 15.73
CA SER A 68 -3.66 -5.15 16.93
C SER A 68 -4.01 -4.22 18.09
N SER A 69 -3.54 -4.52 19.30
CA SER A 69 -3.86 -3.76 20.51
C SER A 69 -3.42 -2.29 20.49
N ASP A 70 -2.46 -1.95 19.65
CA ASP A 70 -1.94 -0.60 19.39
C ASP A 70 -2.57 0.08 18.16
N ASN A 71 -3.70 -0.46 17.67
CA ASN A 71 -4.42 0.00 16.49
C ASN A 71 -3.57 0.02 15.20
N THR A 72 -2.56 -0.84 15.11
CA THR A 72 -1.81 -1.05 13.86
C THR A 72 -2.42 -2.18 13.02
N TYR A 73 -1.92 -2.35 11.80
CA TYR A 73 -2.34 -3.39 10.85
C TYR A 73 -1.20 -4.38 10.63
N PRO A 74 -1.03 -5.37 11.52
CA PRO A 74 0.17 -6.22 11.58
C PRO A 74 0.40 -7.07 10.33
N LEU A 75 -0.65 -7.36 9.57
CA LEU A 75 -0.54 -8.15 8.33
C LEU A 75 -0.33 -7.27 7.09
N LEU A 76 -0.66 -5.97 7.15
CA LEU A 76 -0.39 -4.99 6.10
C LEU A 76 1.02 -4.40 6.24
N ALA A 77 1.47 -4.16 7.46
CA ALA A 77 2.73 -3.46 7.76
C ALA A 77 3.97 -4.04 7.04
N PRO A 78 4.18 -5.38 6.94
CA PRO A 78 5.34 -5.93 6.24
C PRO A 78 5.40 -5.55 4.76
N MET A 79 4.26 -5.51 4.08
CA MET A 79 4.21 -5.14 2.66
C MET A 79 4.42 -3.64 2.49
N SER A 80 3.85 -2.82 3.36
CA SER A 80 4.09 -1.37 3.39
C SER A 80 5.56 -1.03 3.65
N ALA A 81 6.21 -1.75 4.59
CA ALA A 81 7.62 -1.57 4.87
C ALA A 81 8.51 -1.88 3.65
N ILE A 82 8.24 -3.01 2.99
CA ILE A 82 8.96 -3.40 1.77
C ILE A 82 8.72 -2.37 0.65
N ALA A 83 7.48 -1.92 0.46
CA ALA A 83 7.15 -0.93 -0.56
C ALA A 83 7.88 0.39 -0.33
N GLY A 84 7.95 0.89 0.91
CA GLY A 84 8.70 2.09 1.27
C GLY A 84 10.19 1.99 0.96
N GLN A 85 10.81 0.85 1.28
CA GLN A 85 12.23 0.62 0.96
C GLN A 85 12.48 0.54 -0.55
N ILE A 86 11.58 -0.13 -1.30
CA ILE A 86 11.67 -0.21 -2.76
C ILE A 86 11.49 1.17 -3.37
N ALA A 87 10.53 1.96 -2.91
CA ALA A 87 10.24 3.28 -3.44
C ALA A 87 11.47 4.19 -3.43
N PHE A 88 12.21 4.22 -2.34
CA PHE A 88 13.48 4.96 -2.27
C PHE A 88 14.51 4.41 -3.28
N ASN A 89 14.68 3.08 -3.34
CA ASN A 89 15.67 2.46 -4.21
C ASN A 89 15.38 2.69 -5.70
N VAL A 90 14.13 2.49 -6.13
CA VAL A 90 13.72 2.71 -7.53
C VAL A 90 13.72 4.19 -7.87
N GLY A 91 13.31 5.07 -6.95
CA GLY A 91 13.40 6.51 -7.12
C GLY A 91 14.82 6.96 -7.41
N ASN A 92 15.77 6.51 -6.61
CA ASN A 92 17.21 6.79 -6.83
C ASN A 92 17.71 6.22 -8.18
N TYR A 93 17.29 5.01 -8.54
CA TYR A 93 17.65 4.41 -9.83
C TYR A 93 17.11 5.21 -11.03
N PHE A 94 15.86 5.68 -10.96
CA PHE A 94 15.25 6.45 -12.06
C PHE A 94 15.72 7.91 -12.11
N LEU A 95 16.39 8.44 -11.09
CA LEU A 95 17.08 9.74 -11.16
C LEU A 95 18.30 9.73 -12.08
N LEU A 96 18.85 8.56 -12.39
CA LEU A 96 19.99 8.43 -13.30
C LEU A 96 19.62 8.92 -14.72
N LYS A 97 20.53 9.64 -15.39
CA LYS A 97 20.26 10.27 -16.68
C LYS A 97 19.81 9.31 -17.77
N GLN A 98 20.40 8.10 -17.83
CA GLN A 98 20.02 7.05 -18.78
C GLN A 98 18.59 6.53 -18.57
N ASN A 99 18.03 6.72 -17.37
CA ASN A 99 16.67 6.30 -17.00
C ASN A 99 15.66 7.45 -17.08
N LYS A 100 15.98 8.51 -17.84
CA LYS A 100 15.17 9.73 -18.05
C LYS A 100 15.13 10.68 -16.85
N GLY A 101 15.81 10.38 -15.76
CA GLY A 101 15.95 11.25 -14.59
C GLY A 101 16.86 12.45 -14.84
N ARG A 102 16.95 13.32 -13.86
CA ARG A 102 17.73 14.56 -13.90
C ARG A 102 19.25 14.34 -13.95
N GLY A 103 19.75 13.14 -13.61
CA GLY A 103 21.16 12.85 -13.43
C GLY A 103 21.68 13.36 -12.07
N VAL A 104 20.85 13.31 -11.04
CA VAL A 104 21.17 13.67 -9.66
C VAL A 104 21.46 12.40 -8.88
N LEU A 105 22.49 12.42 -8.06
CA LEU A 105 22.80 11.38 -7.09
C LEU A 105 22.14 11.73 -5.75
N ILE A 106 21.35 10.81 -5.21
CA ILE A 106 20.82 10.91 -3.85
C ILE A 106 21.82 10.27 -2.89
N GLY A 107 22.40 11.05 -1.96
CA GLY A 107 23.36 10.51 -1.02
C GLY A 107 24.26 11.55 -0.39
N THR A 108 25.49 11.19 -0.06
CA THR A 108 26.51 12.07 0.53
C THR A 108 27.76 12.08 -0.35
N LEU A 109 28.20 13.27 -0.73
CA LEU A 109 29.48 13.49 -1.40
C LEU A 109 30.01 14.85 -0.96
N ASP A 110 31.25 14.89 -0.42
CA ASP A 110 31.82 16.09 0.15
C ASP A 110 31.87 17.26 -0.84
N GLY A 111 31.30 18.39 -0.41
CA GLY A 111 31.33 19.64 -1.18
C GLY A 111 30.35 19.69 -2.36
N VAL A 112 29.46 18.73 -2.49
CA VAL A 112 28.44 18.68 -3.56
C VAL A 112 27.03 18.63 -2.95
N ASP A 113 26.14 19.47 -3.45
CA ASP A 113 24.72 19.36 -3.14
C ASP A 113 24.12 18.11 -3.81
N LEU A 114 23.60 17.22 -3.00
CA LEU A 114 23.06 15.94 -3.42
C LEU A 114 21.58 15.89 -3.14
N GLY A 115 20.79 16.03 -4.13
CA GLY A 115 19.36 15.78 -4.20
C GLY A 115 18.51 15.96 -2.94
N LEU A 116 17.31 16.44 -3.11
CA LEU A 116 16.30 16.57 -2.05
C LEU A 116 15.20 15.54 -2.24
N VAL A 117 14.83 14.86 -1.17
CA VAL A 117 13.71 13.90 -1.15
C VAL A 117 12.53 14.49 -0.40
N THR A 118 11.36 14.52 -0.99
CA THR A 118 10.10 14.80 -0.29
C THR A 118 9.31 13.51 -0.13
N ILE A 119 8.92 13.21 1.12
CA ILE A 119 8.08 12.06 1.49
C ILE A 119 6.74 12.61 1.98
N ILE A 120 5.65 12.21 1.33
CA ILE A 120 4.29 12.62 1.67
C ILE A 120 3.54 11.43 2.26
N GLY A 121 3.20 11.53 3.55
CA GLY A 121 2.64 10.45 4.35
C GLY A 121 3.70 9.74 5.20
N CYS A 122 3.50 9.72 6.51
CA CYS A 122 4.44 9.19 7.51
C CYS A 122 3.96 7.89 8.17
N GLY A 123 3.14 7.10 7.44
CA GLY A 123 2.80 5.74 7.82
C GLY A 123 4.01 4.80 7.69
N VAL A 124 3.79 3.49 7.82
CA VAL A 124 4.86 2.48 7.75
C VAL A 124 5.73 2.63 6.50
N ALA A 125 5.13 2.82 5.32
CA ALA A 125 5.90 2.94 4.07
C ALA A 125 6.72 4.24 4.01
N GLY A 126 6.15 5.36 4.46
CA GLY A 126 6.85 6.65 4.51
C GLY A 126 8.02 6.63 5.49
N GLU A 127 7.82 6.06 6.67
CA GLU A 127 8.89 5.91 7.67
C GLU A 127 10.03 5.00 7.17
N GLU A 128 9.72 3.89 6.51
CA GLU A 128 10.74 3.02 5.91
C GLU A 128 11.52 3.72 4.77
N SER A 129 10.84 4.57 3.99
CA SER A 129 11.49 5.42 3.00
C SER A 129 12.41 6.46 3.68
N LEU A 130 11.94 7.08 4.78
CA LEU A 130 12.71 8.01 5.58
C LEU A 130 13.98 7.36 6.14
N GLN A 131 13.87 6.17 6.71
CA GLN A 131 15.04 5.43 7.24
C GLN A 131 16.08 5.16 6.15
N LYS A 132 15.65 4.84 4.92
CA LYS A 132 16.57 4.69 3.78
C LYS A 132 17.23 6.02 3.43
N ALA A 133 16.48 7.12 3.38
CA ALA A 133 17.00 8.45 3.10
C ALA A 133 18.04 8.88 4.14
N ILE A 134 17.75 8.71 5.43
CA ILE A 134 18.68 9.03 6.53
C ILE A 134 19.97 8.24 6.41
N LYS A 135 19.89 6.92 6.18
CA LYS A 135 21.07 6.06 6.03
C LYS A 135 21.95 6.45 4.82
N ASN A 136 21.36 7.09 3.82
CA ASN A 136 22.09 7.64 2.68
C ASN A 136 22.54 9.11 2.91
N GLY A 137 22.23 9.70 4.06
CA GLY A 137 22.66 11.04 4.43
C GLY A 137 22.00 12.18 3.65
N VAL A 138 20.81 11.95 3.11
CA VAL A 138 20.08 12.87 2.23
C VAL A 138 19.24 13.87 3.03
N ASN A 139 19.01 15.05 2.47
CA ASN A 139 18.03 15.99 3.01
C ASN A 139 16.61 15.55 2.67
N VAL A 140 15.70 15.64 3.65
CA VAL A 140 14.32 15.16 3.51
C VAL A 140 13.33 16.25 3.95
N ASN A 141 12.32 16.50 3.12
CA ASN A 141 11.07 17.10 3.54
C ASN A 141 10.08 15.98 3.88
N LEU A 142 9.70 15.87 5.13
CA LEU A 142 8.76 14.86 5.63
C LEU A 142 7.43 15.49 5.93
N ILE A 143 6.38 15.08 5.22
CA ILE A 143 5.06 15.74 5.24
C ILE A 143 3.99 14.77 5.74
N ASP A 144 3.21 15.16 6.74
CA ASP A 144 2.03 14.42 7.21
C ASP A 144 0.93 15.35 7.71
N LEU A 145 -0.31 14.87 7.74
CA LEU A 145 -1.44 15.57 8.36
C LEU A 145 -1.35 15.56 9.90
N SER A 146 -0.77 14.50 10.48
CA SER A 146 -0.66 14.31 11.92
C SER A 146 0.58 15.00 12.47
N GLN A 147 0.38 16.14 13.14
CA GLN A 147 1.45 16.83 13.87
C GLN A 147 2.02 15.96 14.99
N GLU A 148 1.19 15.12 15.62
CA GLU A 148 1.63 14.17 16.65
C GLU A 148 2.64 13.17 16.05
N ARG A 149 2.32 12.59 14.88
CA ARG A 149 3.21 11.66 14.18
C ARG A 149 4.52 12.31 13.77
N LEU A 150 4.47 13.54 13.27
CA LEU A 150 5.67 14.30 12.93
C LEU A 150 6.57 14.52 14.16
N SER A 151 5.97 14.91 15.30
CA SER A 151 6.72 15.12 16.55
C SER A 151 7.33 13.84 17.11
N GLU A 152 6.62 12.71 16.98
CA GLU A 152 7.16 11.37 17.32
C GLU A 152 8.41 11.06 16.49
N LEU A 153 8.31 11.22 15.16
CA LEU A 153 9.42 10.95 14.25
C LEU A 153 10.60 11.91 14.45
N GLU A 154 10.33 13.18 14.76
CA GLU A 154 11.38 14.15 15.10
C GLU A 154 12.14 13.73 16.37
N THR A 155 11.43 13.19 17.36
CA THR A 155 12.03 12.65 18.59
C THR A 155 12.93 11.45 18.29
N ILE A 156 12.54 10.59 17.36
CA ILE A 156 13.27 9.37 17.00
C ILE A 156 14.49 9.67 16.11
N TYR A 157 14.34 10.52 15.09
CA TYR A 157 15.31 10.68 14.01
C TYR A 157 16.07 12.00 14.04
N GLY A 158 15.67 12.96 14.89
CA GLY A 158 16.27 14.31 14.95
C GLY A 158 15.91 15.17 13.74
N ASN A 159 16.58 16.31 13.60
CA ASN A 159 16.21 17.35 12.62
C ASN A 159 17.36 17.92 11.77
N ASP A 160 18.56 17.40 11.88
CA ASP A 160 19.75 17.97 11.18
C ASP A 160 19.57 18.00 9.64
N LYS A 161 18.88 16.99 9.08
CA LYS A 161 18.63 16.82 7.64
C LYS A 161 17.16 16.63 7.29
N ILE A 162 16.27 16.71 8.26
CA ILE A 162 14.84 16.44 8.08
C ILE A 162 14.06 17.69 8.45
N LYS A 163 13.23 18.16 7.52
CA LYS A 163 12.20 19.17 7.79
C LYS A 163 10.87 18.46 8.00
N TYR A 164 10.28 18.61 9.17
CA TYR A 164 8.95 18.07 9.52
C TYR A 164 7.89 19.11 9.19
N ILE A 165 6.97 18.77 8.29
CA ILE A 165 6.06 19.73 7.67
C ILE A 165 4.62 19.24 7.81
N THR A 166 3.76 20.04 8.44
CA THR A 166 2.32 19.74 8.47
C THR A 166 1.73 19.89 7.07
N SER A 167 0.99 18.90 6.62
CA SER A 167 0.45 18.79 5.27
C SER A 167 -0.62 19.87 5.02
N THR A 168 -0.32 20.73 4.07
CA THR A 168 -1.28 21.63 3.41
C THR A 168 -1.00 21.63 1.91
N PRO A 169 -1.95 22.02 1.04
CA PRO A 169 -1.68 22.10 -0.40
C PRO A 169 -0.47 22.98 -0.72
N ASP A 170 -0.33 24.14 -0.07
CA ASP A 170 0.76 25.07 -0.30
C ASP A 170 2.10 24.50 0.19
N ALA A 171 2.13 23.88 1.36
CA ALA A 171 3.33 23.26 1.91
C ALA A 171 3.82 22.07 1.04
N ILE A 172 2.89 21.30 0.48
CA ILE A 172 3.22 20.23 -0.48
C ILE A 172 3.81 20.86 -1.75
N ALA A 173 3.13 21.86 -2.35
CA ALA A 173 3.59 22.50 -3.59
C ALA A 173 4.98 23.11 -3.42
N GLU A 174 5.24 23.83 -2.32
CA GLU A 174 6.56 24.39 -2.01
C GLU A 174 7.62 23.30 -1.89
N SER A 175 7.36 22.26 -1.09
CA SER A 175 8.33 21.19 -0.83
C SER A 175 8.69 20.40 -2.09
N ILE A 176 7.71 20.09 -2.94
CA ILE A 176 7.96 19.29 -4.15
C ILE A 176 8.67 20.09 -5.24
N SER A 177 8.49 21.43 -5.31
CA SER A 177 9.10 22.28 -6.34
C SER A 177 10.64 22.25 -6.28
N GLU A 178 11.20 22.04 -5.10
CA GLU A 178 12.65 21.96 -4.88
C GLU A 178 13.19 20.53 -4.98
N SER A 179 12.33 19.53 -4.94
CA SER A 179 12.67 18.11 -4.82
C SER A 179 13.18 17.49 -6.12
N ASP A 180 14.05 16.51 -5.98
CA ASP A 180 14.50 15.63 -7.06
C ASP A 180 13.76 14.29 -7.06
N LEU A 181 13.39 13.82 -5.86
CA LEU A 181 12.61 12.61 -5.64
C LEU A 181 11.40 12.89 -4.74
N ILE A 182 10.23 12.49 -5.18
CA ILE A 182 8.96 12.64 -4.44
C ILE A 182 8.37 11.24 -4.23
N LEU A 183 8.17 10.87 -2.96
CA LEU A 183 7.59 9.59 -2.55
C LEU A 183 6.22 9.84 -1.94
N GLY A 184 5.17 9.34 -2.60
CA GLY A 184 3.80 9.41 -2.10
C GLY A 184 3.42 8.13 -1.40
N SER A 185 3.10 8.22 -0.10
CA SER A 185 2.73 7.08 0.76
C SER A 185 1.50 7.36 1.63
N VAL A 186 0.55 8.11 1.07
CA VAL A 186 -0.69 8.43 1.76
C VAL A 186 -1.64 7.25 1.68
N TYR A 187 -2.03 6.73 2.84
CA TYR A 187 -2.91 5.59 2.96
C TYR A 187 -4.27 5.99 3.55
N SER A 188 -5.34 5.42 3.01
CA SER A 188 -6.69 5.56 3.57
C SER A 188 -7.34 4.17 3.65
N LEU A 189 -7.61 3.71 4.88
CA LEU A 189 -8.16 2.38 5.10
C LEU A 189 -9.52 2.21 4.41
N GLY A 190 -9.64 1.19 3.57
CA GLY A 190 -10.88 0.85 2.88
C GLY A 190 -11.36 1.86 1.85
N LYS A 191 -10.58 2.91 1.53
CA LYS A 191 -10.93 3.97 0.56
C LYS A 191 -9.82 4.18 -0.44
N ASN A 192 -10.12 4.90 -1.52
CA ASN A 192 -9.08 5.41 -2.41
C ASN A 192 -8.19 6.42 -1.69
N ALA A 193 -6.90 6.43 -2.04
CA ALA A 193 -5.97 7.43 -1.53
C ALA A 193 -6.40 8.84 -1.99
N PRO A 194 -6.36 9.86 -1.11
CA PRO A 194 -6.65 11.23 -1.52
C PRO A 194 -5.58 11.72 -2.49
N LYS A 195 -5.99 12.53 -3.47
CA LYS A 195 -5.06 13.18 -4.40
C LYS A 195 -4.44 14.40 -3.72
N VAL A 196 -3.18 14.27 -3.31
CA VAL A 196 -2.44 15.32 -2.56
C VAL A 196 -1.48 16.12 -3.44
N VAL A 197 -1.09 15.60 -4.61
CA VAL A 197 -0.33 16.34 -5.62
C VAL A 197 -1.18 16.45 -6.87
N THR A 198 -1.51 17.68 -7.28
CA THR A 198 -2.32 17.97 -8.47
C THR A 198 -1.47 18.04 -9.73
N ASP A 199 -2.10 17.89 -10.91
CA ASP A 199 -1.40 18.03 -12.21
C ASP A 199 -0.77 19.42 -12.37
N SER A 200 -1.41 20.47 -11.87
CA SER A 200 -0.89 21.84 -11.93
C SER A 200 0.37 22.07 -11.08
N MET A 201 0.52 21.34 -9.98
CA MET A 201 1.74 21.44 -9.15
C MET A 201 2.98 20.94 -9.90
N LEU A 202 2.82 20.04 -10.88
CA LEU A 202 3.92 19.53 -11.68
C LEU A 202 4.59 20.60 -12.56
N ASP A 203 3.89 21.69 -12.86
CA ASP A 203 4.45 22.80 -13.68
C ASP A 203 5.61 23.52 -12.99
N SER A 204 5.73 23.40 -11.66
CA SER A 204 6.84 23.94 -10.87
C SER A 204 8.00 22.97 -10.70
N LEU A 205 7.85 21.71 -11.08
CA LEU A 205 8.88 20.69 -10.90
C LEU A 205 9.97 20.82 -11.95
N LYS A 206 11.16 20.42 -11.58
CA LYS A 206 12.33 20.41 -12.48
C LYS A 206 12.22 19.21 -13.44
N PRO A 207 12.50 19.36 -14.74
CA PRO A 207 12.48 18.23 -15.68
C PRO A 207 13.35 17.06 -15.22
N GLY A 208 12.82 15.84 -15.30
CA GLY A 208 13.48 14.62 -14.85
C GLY A 208 13.38 14.35 -13.34
N THR A 209 12.62 15.16 -12.58
CA THR A 209 12.20 14.78 -11.21
C THR A 209 11.49 13.44 -11.25
N VAL A 210 11.68 12.61 -10.23
CA VAL A 210 11.06 11.29 -10.11
C VAL A 210 9.98 11.31 -9.05
N MET A 211 8.80 10.84 -9.40
CA MET A 211 7.66 10.65 -8.52
C MET A 211 7.35 9.16 -8.39
N VAL A 212 7.37 8.64 -7.16
CA VAL A 212 7.02 7.24 -6.87
C VAL A 212 5.75 7.22 -6.05
N ASP A 213 4.70 6.62 -6.59
CA ASP A 213 3.41 6.49 -5.90
C ASP A 213 3.26 5.12 -5.26
N ILE A 214 3.53 5.05 -3.96
CA ILE A 214 3.38 3.82 -3.17
C ILE A 214 1.89 3.47 -2.98
N SER A 215 1.03 4.48 -3.02
CA SER A 215 -0.42 4.35 -2.81
C SER A 215 -1.17 3.87 -4.06
N ILE A 216 -0.45 3.49 -5.12
CA ILE A 216 -1.03 3.18 -6.43
C ILE A 216 -2.09 2.07 -6.38
N ASP A 217 -1.92 1.06 -5.51
CA ASP A 217 -2.90 -0.02 -5.31
C ASP A 217 -4.25 0.49 -4.78
N GLN A 218 -4.28 1.72 -4.23
CA GLN A 218 -5.49 2.43 -3.80
C GLN A 218 -5.82 3.63 -4.72
N GLY A 219 -5.51 3.54 -5.98
CA GLY A 219 -5.76 4.57 -6.98
C GLY A 219 -4.70 5.67 -7.05
N GLY A 220 -3.67 5.61 -6.22
CA GLY A 220 -2.58 6.58 -6.15
C GLY A 220 -2.92 7.89 -5.44
N CYS A 221 -1.91 8.54 -4.88
CA CYS A 221 -2.07 9.83 -4.19
C CYS A 221 -1.65 11.05 -5.03
N PHE A 222 -1.15 10.84 -6.25
CA PHE A 222 -0.95 11.91 -7.23
C PHE A 222 -2.11 11.90 -8.24
N GLU A 223 -2.58 13.07 -8.66
CA GLU A 223 -3.66 13.19 -9.64
C GLU A 223 -3.27 12.54 -10.99
N THR A 224 -2.00 12.65 -11.35
CA THR A 224 -1.42 12.12 -12.59
C THR A 224 -1.06 10.64 -12.55
N SER A 225 -1.18 9.97 -11.40
CA SER A 225 -0.82 8.56 -11.25
C SER A 225 -1.67 7.64 -12.13
N LYS A 226 -0.99 6.73 -12.81
CA LYS A 226 -1.60 5.65 -13.61
C LYS A 226 -0.89 4.35 -13.28
N PRO A 227 -1.61 3.25 -13.00
CA PRO A 227 -0.98 1.97 -12.71
C PRO A 227 0.00 1.54 -13.80
N THR A 228 1.18 1.11 -13.40
CA THR A 228 2.22 0.54 -14.26
C THR A 228 2.57 -0.88 -13.80
N THR A 229 3.39 -1.58 -14.57
CA THR A 229 3.80 -2.96 -14.29
C THR A 229 5.30 -3.05 -14.06
N HIS A 230 5.78 -4.16 -13.49
CA HIS A 230 7.21 -4.41 -13.31
C HIS A 230 7.99 -4.42 -14.65
N ASP A 231 7.37 -4.85 -15.75
CA ASP A 231 7.99 -4.87 -17.08
C ASP A 231 8.05 -3.49 -17.73
N ASN A 232 7.07 -2.63 -17.46
CA ASN A 232 6.99 -1.25 -17.95
C ASN A 232 6.75 -0.31 -16.74
N PRO A 233 7.79 -0.05 -15.92
CA PRO A 233 7.60 0.51 -14.57
C PRO A 233 7.33 2.01 -14.53
N ILE A 234 7.64 2.75 -15.62
CA ILE A 234 7.53 4.21 -15.63
C ILE A 234 6.76 4.73 -16.83
N PHE A 235 6.23 5.92 -16.67
CA PHE A 235 5.81 6.79 -17.79
C PHE A 235 6.30 8.22 -17.53
N ILE A 236 6.31 9.03 -18.58
CA ILE A 236 6.69 10.45 -18.51
C ILE A 236 5.44 11.30 -18.70
N HIS A 237 5.24 12.27 -17.81
CA HIS A 237 4.22 13.29 -17.91
C HIS A 237 4.80 14.65 -17.51
N LYS A 238 4.67 15.68 -18.37
CA LYS A 238 5.29 17.01 -18.18
C LYS A 238 6.79 16.94 -17.85
N ASP A 239 7.54 16.08 -18.56
CA ASP A 239 8.96 15.81 -18.33
C ASP A 239 9.30 15.24 -16.93
N ILE A 240 8.31 14.80 -16.17
CA ILE A 240 8.43 14.17 -14.87
C ILE A 240 8.31 12.66 -14.98
N VAL A 241 9.22 11.93 -14.37
CA VAL A 241 9.23 10.46 -14.35
C VAL A 241 8.25 9.95 -13.29
N HIS A 242 7.25 9.20 -13.68
CA HIS A 242 6.30 8.57 -12.77
C HIS A 242 6.58 7.07 -12.67
N TYR A 243 6.80 6.58 -11.45
CA TYR A 243 6.87 5.16 -11.11
C TYR A 243 5.62 4.81 -10.28
N CYS A 244 4.72 4.05 -10.87
CA CYS A 244 3.41 3.71 -10.28
C CYS A 244 3.14 2.21 -10.40
N VAL A 245 4.17 1.38 -10.13
CA VAL A 245 4.06 -0.08 -10.25
C VAL A 245 3.17 -0.62 -9.15
N THR A 246 2.11 -1.32 -9.56
CA THR A 246 1.23 -2.02 -8.61
C THR A 246 1.97 -3.19 -7.96
N ASN A 247 1.61 -3.47 -6.71
CA ASN A 247 2.24 -4.55 -5.95
C ASN A 247 3.78 -4.46 -5.93
N MET A 248 4.32 -3.31 -5.54
CA MET A 248 5.77 -3.11 -5.43
C MET A 248 6.52 -4.25 -4.70
N PRO A 249 5.99 -4.85 -3.61
CA PRO A 249 6.64 -5.98 -2.94
C PRO A 249 6.86 -7.20 -3.84
N GLY A 250 6.12 -7.32 -4.93
CA GLY A 250 6.31 -8.36 -5.94
C GLY A 250 7.67 -8.33 -6.64
N ALA A 251 8.39 -7.20 -6.60
CA ALA A 251 9.76 -7.10 -7.10
C ALA A 251 10.78 -7.89 -6.25
N VAL A 252 10.44 -8.22 -5.00
CA VAL A 252 11.31 -8.94 -4.07
C VAL A 252 10.59 -10.15 -3.45
N PRO A 253 10.16 -11.11 -4.28
CA PRO A 253 9.22 -12.16 -3.86
C PRO A 253 9.75 -13.04 -2.71
N LEU A 254 11.04 -13.29 -2.65
CA LEU A 254 11.66 -14.04 -1.55
C LEU A 254 11.50 -13.32 -0.21
N THR A 255 11.81 -12.02 -0.18
CA THR A 255 11.67 -11.19 1.01
C THR A 255 10.20 -11.03 1.39
N ALA A 256 9.34 -10.71 0.43
CA ALA A 256 7.92 -10.49 0.65
C ALA A 256 7.22 -11.75 1.19
N SER A 257 7.48 -12.92 0.60
CA SER A 257 6.90 -14.19 1.06
C SER A 257 7.34 -14.54 2.48
N ASN A 258 8.62 -14.38 2.79
CA ASN A 258 9.13 -14.64 4.14
C ASN A 258 8.53 -13.68 5.19
N ALA A 259 8.43 -12.39 4.86
CA ALA A 259 7.85 -11.39 5.75
C ALA A 259 6.35 -11.66 5.99
N LEU A 260 5.59 -11.94 4.93
CA LEU A 260 4.17 -12.25 5.03
C LEU A 260 3.93 -13.55 5.80
N ASN A 261 4.66 -14.62 5.48
CA ASN A 261 4.52 -15.89 6.18
C ASN A 261 4.79 -15.73 7.69
N ARG A 262 5.82 -14.97 8.07
CA ARG A 262 6.13 -14.69 9.47
C ARG A 262 4.99 -13.94 10.17
N ALA A 263 4.35 -12.99 9.50
CA ALA A 263 3.26 -12.21 10.04
C ALA A 263 1.96 -13.02 10.15
N THR A 264 1.64 -13.85 9.14
CA THR A 264 0.35 -14.56 9.06
C THR A 264 0.31 -15.89 9.81
N LEU A 265 1.46 -16.55 10.02
CA LEU A 265 1.51 -17.92 10.56
C LEU A 265 0.79 -18.07 11.90
N GLY A 266 0.97 -17.11 12.83
CA GLY A 266 0.29 -17.15 14.13
C GLY A 266 -1.23 -17.18 14.02
N TYR A 267 -1.79 -16.34 13.15
CA TYR A 267 -3.22 -16.27 12.89
C TYR A 267 -3.75 -17.51 12.17
N ILE A 268 -2.98 -18.08 11.23
CA ILE A 268 -3.35 -19.33 10.55
C ILE A 268 -3.42 -20.48 11.57
N LEU A 269 -2.43 -20.58 12.47
CA LEU A 269 -2.44 -21.59 13.53
C LEU A 269 -3.59 -21.37 14.52
N GLU A 270 -3.94 -20.14 14.83
CA GLU A 270 -5.09 -19.83 15.68
C GLU A 270 -6.39 -20.28 15.03
N LEU A 271 -6.64 -19.89 13.76
CA LEU A 271 -7.82 -20.29 12.99
C LEU A 271 -7.94 -21.82 12.86
N THR A 272 -6.82 -22.53 12.64
CA THR A 272 -6.85 -23.97 12.44
C THR A 272 -6.95 -24.77 13.74
N ASN A 273 -6.32 -24.31 14.83
CA ASN A 273 -6.30 -25.05 16.09
C ASN A 273 -7.57 -24.86 16.93
N LYS A 274 -8.12 -23.65 16.91
CA LYS A 274 -9.34 -23.32 17.67
C LYS A 274 -10.64 -23.56 16.87
N GLY A 275 -10.53 -23.64 15.54
CA GLY A 275 -11.65 -23.50 14.62
C GLY A 275 -11.97 -22.02 14.37
N ILE A 276 -12.53 -21.73 13.21
CA ILE A 276 -12.72 -20.35 12.71
C ILE A 276 -13.63 -19.53 13.61
N ASP A 277 -14.77 -20.10 14.02
CA ASP A 277 -15.75 -19.39 14.85
C ASP A 277 -15.16 -19.01 16.22
N SER A 278 -14.54 -19.96 16.91
CA SER A 278 -13.93 -19.70 18.22
C SER A 278 -12.76 -18.71 18.13
N ALA A 279 -11.96 -18.80 17.07
CA ALA A 279 -10.86 -17.86 16.87
C ALA A 279 -11.36 -16.41 16.67
N LEU A 280 -12.44 -16.23 15.90
CA LEU A 280 -13.04 -14.92 15.69
C LEU A 280 -13.80 -14.40 16.93
N GLU A 281 -14.36 -15.27 17.76
CA GLU A 281 -15.03 -14.88 19.02
C GLU A 281 -14.03 -14.45 20.09
N GLU A 282 -12.91 -15.16 20.22
CA GLU A 282 -11.90 -14.93 21.26
C GLU A 282 -10.90 -13.81 20.91
N ASN A 283 -10.65 -13.59 19.62
CA ASN A 283 -9.69 -12.60 19.13
C ASN A 283 -10.41 -11.46 18.35
N GLN A 284 -10.71 -10.37 19.07
CA GLN A 284 -11.36 -9.19 18.45
C GLN A 284 -10.52 -8.58 17.31
N TYR A 285 -9.19 -8.64 17.39
CA TYR A 285 -8.30 -8.06 16.38
C TYR A 285 -8.34 -8.86 15.08
N LEU A 286 -8.42 -10.18 15.19
CA LEU A 286 -8.65 -11.06 14.03
C LEU A 286 -10.06 -10.87 13.46
N ARG A 287 -11.06 -10.67 14.32
CA ARG A 287 -12.44 -10.39 13.92
C ARG A 287 -12.59 -9.07 13.17
N ASP A 288 -11.77 -8.05 13.46
CA ASP A 288 -11.73 -6.80 12.68
C ASP A 288 -11.35 -7.07 11.21
N GLY A 289 -10.65 -8.18 10.95
CA GLY A 289 -10.36 -8.69 9.61
C GLY A 289 -11.56 -9.27 8.87
N LEU A 290 -12.68 -9.57 9.53
CA LEU A 290 -13.85 -10.19 8.91
C LEU A 290 -14.55 -9.19 7.98
N ASN A 291 -14.33 -9.35 6.68
CA ASN A 291 -14.86 -8.42 5.68
C ASN A 291 -16.11 -8.95 4.98
N ILE A 292 -16.26 -10.28 4.86
CA ILE A 292 -17.45 -10.90 4.26
C ILE A 292 -17.91 -12.06 5.13
N GLU A 293 -19.20 -12.11 5.45
CA GLU A 293 -19.87 -13.22 6.09
C GLU A 293 -21.34 -13.26 5.69
N LYS A 294 -21.84 -14.44 5.28
CA LYS A 294 -23.24 -14.66 4.93
C LYS A 294 -23.81 -13.64 3.93
N LYS A 295 -23.01 -13.28 2.92
CA LYS A 295 -23.31 -12.26 1.89
C LYS A 295 -23.40 -10.82 2.41
N GLU A 296 -22.95 -10.56 3.62
CA GLU A 296 -22.88 -9.23 4.21
C GLU A 296 -21.44 -8.78 4.39
N VAL A 297 -21.24 -7.46 4.54
CA VAL A 297 -19.95 -6.84 4.84
C VAL A 297 -19.99 -6.31 6.27
N PRO A 298 -19.54 -7.11 7.27
CA PRO A 298 -19.58 -6.72 8.68
C PRO A 298 -18.59 -5.60 9.02
N ASN A 299 -17.46 -5.50 8.31
CA ASN A 299 -16.50 -4.40 8.52
C ASN A 299 -17.09 -3.07 8.04
N LYS A 300 -17.34 -2.16 8.99
CA LYS A 300 -18.04 -0.89 8.73
C LYS A 300 -17.31 -0.01 7.72
N LEU A 301 -15.98 0.10 7.83
CA LEU A 301 -15.17 0.95 6.93
C LEU A 301 -15.22 0.44 5.49
N VAL A 302 -15.11 -0.88 5.31
CA VAL A 302 -15.19 -1.51 3.98
C VAL A 302 -16.60 -1.38 3.42
N LYS A 303 -17.62 -1.54 4.25
CA LYS A 303 -19.03 -1.39 3.85
C LYS A 303 -19.33 0.02 3.34
N GLU A 304 -18.96 1.05 4.11
CA GLU A 304 -19.13 2.47 3.73
C GLU A 304 -18.40 2.80 2.42
N ALA A 305 -17.19 2.26 2.23
CA ALA A 305 -16.42 2.47 1.02
C ALA A 305 -17.09 1.83 -0.21
N LEU A 306 -17.59 0.60 -0.08
CA LEU A 306 -18.29 -0.10 -1.16
C LEU A 306 -19.62 0.58 -1.52
N GLU A 307 -20.40 0.98 -0.53
CA GLU A 307 -21.67 1.69 -0.73
C GLU A 307 -21.44 3.01 -1.49
N SER A 308 -20.44 3.80 -1.09
CA SER A 308 -20.12 5.05 -1.77
C SER A 308 -19.70 4.88 -3.25
N LEU A 309 -19.05 3.77 -3.58
CA LEU A 309 -18.59 3.46 -4.94
C LEU A 309 -19.70 2.86 -5.80
N LEU A 310 -20.60 2.08 -5.21
CA LEU A 310 -21.76 1.51 -5.89
C LEU A 310 -22.81 2.59 -6.20
N ASP A 311 -23.05 3.52 -5.30
CA ASP A 311 -23.95 4.67 -5.54
C ASP A 311 -23.43 5.57 -6.67
N LEU A 312 -22.11 5.77 -6.77
CA LEU A 312 -21.49 6.51 -7.89
C LEU A 312 -21.63 5.76 -9.21
N SER A 313 -21.65 4.43 -9.22
CA SER A 313 -21.82 3.63 -10.44
C SER A 313 -23.26 3.68 -10.98
N LEU A 314 -24.26 3.94 -10.13
CA LEU A 314 -25.67 4.09 -10.51
C LEU A 314 -26.00 5.48 -11.12
N ILE A 315 -25.13 6.46 -10.92
CA ILE A 315 -25.29 7.84 -11.47
C ILE A 315 -24.78 7.95 -12.91
N HIS A 316 -24.06 6.93 -13.41
CA HIS A 316 -23.44 6.92 -14.75
C HIS A 316 -24.07 5.91 -15.73
N ILE A 317 -25.35 5.52 -15.51
CA ILE A 317 -26.15 4.74 -16.48
C ILE A 317 -27.21 5.63 -17.13
#